data_fc10fb93d199ec7833ad107671144024
#
_entry.id   fc10fb93d199ec7833ad107671144024
#
_cell.length_a   1.000
_cell.length_b   1.000
_cell.length_c   1.000
_cell.angle_alpha   90.00
_cell.angle_beta   90.00
_cell.angle_gamma   90.00
#
_symmetry.space_group_name_H-M   'P 1'
#
loop_
_entity.id
_entity.type
_entity.pdbx_description
1 polymer ?
#
loop_
_entity_poly.entity_id
_entity_poly.type
_entity_poly.pdbx_seq_one_letter_code
_entity_poly.pdbx_strand_id
1 'polypeptide(L)'
;MKKFKVNSFRPSESGSRKVLGDLEADIMDLIWEREIVSVREIHAILECNREIAYTTVMTVMSRLSDKGILQKERDGKHYLYSATITRDEFSQTMLASMIGGIKDDFGRKALAFFVDSLTEDDETLDELERLIQEKRKQS
;
A
#
# COMPACT_ATOMS: atom_id res chain seq x y z
N MET A 1 9.61 4.42 -16.58
CA MET A 1 9.05 3.93 -15.32
C MET A 1 9.33 4.89 -14.19
N LYS A 2 8.36 5.06 -13.37
CA LYS A 2 8.55 5.88 -12.21
C LYS A 2 9.40 5.15 -11.19
N LYS A 3 10.52 5.73 -10.85
CA LYS A 3 11.37 5.09 -9.87
C LYS A 3 10.83 5.25 -8.48
N PHE A 4 11.05 4.25 -7.66
CA PHE A 4 10.88 4.42 -6.24
C PHE A 4 11.92 5.41 -5.76
N LYS A 5 11.51 6.27 -4.88
CA LYS A 5 12.45 7.18 -4.25
C LYS A 5 13.16 6.42 -3.16
N VAL A 6 14.43 6.24 -3.32
CA VAL A 6 15.22 5.49 -2.35
C VAL A 6 15.10 6.11 -0.96
N ASN A 7 15.05 7.42 -0.91
CA ASN A 7 14.96 8.12 0.37
C ASN A 7 13.62 7.93 1.09
N SER A 8 12.62 7.38 0.41
CA SER A 8 11.34 7.11 1.04
C SER A 8 11.18 5.65 1.45
N PHE A 9 12.16 4.83 1.16
CA PHE A 9 12.12 3.44 1.56
C PHE A 9 12.50 3.32 3.04
N ARG A 10 11.63 2.70 3.81
CA ARG A 10 11.84 2.51 5.25
C ARG A 10 11.44 1.09 5.62
N PRO A 11 12.42 0.21 5.73
CA PRO A 11 12.13 -1.22 5.96
C PRO A 11 11.30 -1.52 7.20
N SER A 12 11.34 -0.65 8.19
CA SER A 12 10.59 -0.86 9.42
C SER A 12 9.13 -0.47 9.31
N GLU A 13 8.74 0.17 8.23
CA GLU A 13 7.37 0.60 8.05
C GLU A 13 6.52 -0.45 7.38
N SER A 14 5.20 -0.31 7.49
CA SER A 14 4.27 -1.25 6.88
C SER A 14 4.42 -1.26 5.36
N GLY A 15 3.93 -2.32 4.72
CA GLY A 15 3.99 -2.45 3.28
C GLY A 15 3.32 -1.31 2.53
N SER A 16 2.22 -0.78 3.07
CA SER A 16 1.53 0.35 2.43
C SER A 16 2.41 1.59 2.37
N ARG A 17 3.23 1.84 3.40
CA ARG A 17 4.14 2.98 3.40
C ARG A 17 5.30 2.82 2.43
N LYS A 18 5.69 1.59 2.15
CA LYS A 18 6.76 1.34 1.19
C LYS A 18 6.31 1.56 -0.24
N VAL A 19 5.02 1.41 -0.51
CA VAL A 19 4.44 1.56 -1.83
C VAL A 19 3.90 2.96 -2.07
N LEU A 20 3.24 3.50 -1.06
CA LEU A 20 2.67 4.84 -1.11
C LEU A 20 3.64 5.85 -0.51
N GLY A 21 3.47 7.11 -0.87
CA GLY A 21 4.18 8.18 -0.18
C GLY A 21 3.66 8.28 1.25
N ASP A 22 4.42 8.95 2.11
CA ASP A 22 4.06 9.09 3.53
C ASP A 22 2.66 9.69 3.72
N LEU A 23 2.34 10.74 2.98
CA LEU A 23 1.05 11.39 3.11
C LEU A 23 -0.08 10.49 2.64
N GLU A 24 0.11 9.81 1.53
CA GLU A 24 -0.89 8.89 1.01
C GLU A 24 -1.14 7.74 1.99
N ALA A 25 -0.06 7.23 2.58
CA ALA A 25 -0.18 6.16 3.56
C ALA A 25 -0.93 6.63 4.81
N ASP A 26 -0.64 7.84 5.29
CA ASP A 26 -1.35 8.39 6.44
C ASP A 26 -2.83 8.56 6.16
N ILE A 27 -3.17 9.05 4.99
CA ILE A 27 -4.57 9.22 4.59
C ILE A 27 -5.27 7.87 4.51
N MET A 28 -4.64 6.89 3.88
CA MET A 28 -5.25 5.57 3.78
C MET A 28 -5.44 4.91 5.13
N ASP A 29 -4.48 5.06 6.03
CA ASP A 29 -4.61 4.51 7.39
C ASP A 29 -5.83 5.09 8.10
N LEU A 30 -6.07 6.40 7.96
CA LEU A 30 -7.22 7.04 8.56
C LEU A 30 -8.52 6.55 7.94
N ILE A 31 -8.53 6.36 6.63
CA ILE A 31 -9.73 5.89 5.94
C ILE A 31 -10.08 4.45 6.32
N TRP A 32 -9.08 3.58 6.40
CA TRP A 32 -9.32 2.20 6.83
C TRP A 32 -9.86 2.14 8.25
N GLU A 33 -9.40 3.05 9.10
CA GLU A 33 -9.84 3.09 10.48
C GLU A 33 -11.26 3.64 10.63
N ARG A 34 -11.61 4.65 9.85
CA ARG A 34 -12.89 5.37 9.99
C ARG A 34 -13.98 4.92 9.04
N GLU A 35 -13.60 4.20 8.00
CA GLU A 35 -14.49 3.62 6.98
C GLU A 35 -15.02 4.65 5.98
N ILE A 36 -15.72 5.68 6.41
CA ILE A 36 -16.26 6.71 5.51
C ILE A 36 -15.82 8.08 6.02
N VAL A 37 -15.24 8.88 5.15
CA VAL A 37 -14.68 10.18 5.53
C VAL A 37 -14.89 11.22 4.45
N SER A 38 -14.88 12.49 4.88
CA SER A 38 -14.80 13.62 3.96
C SER A 38 -13.37 14.15 3.93
N VAL A 39 -13.04 14.93 2.91
CA VAL A 39 -11.72 15.58 2.83
C VAL A 39 -11.51 16.48 4.06
N ARG A 40 -12.56 17.17 4.48
CA ARG A 40 -12.50 18.05 5.64
C ARG A 40 -12.09 17.30 6.92
N GLU A 41 -12.66 16.12 7.13
CA GLU A 41 -12.32 15.32 8.30
C GLU A 41 -10.86 14.90 8.29
N ILE A 42 -10.39 14.44 7.16
CA ILE A 42 -9.00 14.00 7.03
C ILE A 42 -8.06 15.18 7.22
N HIS A 43 -8.36 16.30 6.60
CA HIS A 43 -7.54 17.50 6.74
C HIS A 43 -7.46 17.95 8.20
N ALA A 44 -8.62 17.96 8.89
CA ALA A 44 -8.67 18.38 10.29
C ALA A 44 -7.79 17.48 11.17
N ILE A 45 -7.78 16.19 10.91
CA ILE A 45 -6.96 15.27 11.68
C ILE A 45 -5.48 15.49 11.39
N LEU A 46 -5.13 15.63 10.12
CA LEU A 46 -3.72 15.74 9.71
C LEU A 46 -3.10 17.05 10.18
N GLU A 47 -3.86 18.15 10.17
CA GLU A 47 -3.29 19.42 10.56
C GLU A 47 -3.07 19.56 12.07
N CYS A 48 -3.51 18.59 12.86
CA CYS A 48 -3.24 18.59 14.29
C CYS A 48 -1.76 18.48 14.61
N ASN A 49 -0.99 17.87 13.73
CA ASN A 49 0.44 17.65 13.98
C ASN A 49 1.34 18.01 12.81
N ARG A 50 0.81 18.67 11.79
CA ARG A 50 1.62 19.10 10.64
C ARG A 50 0.92 20.24 9.92
N GLU A 51 1.72 21.03 9.22
CA GLU A 51 1.18 22.05 8.35
C GLU A 51 0.85 21.41 7.01
N ILE A 52 -0.43 21.46 6.63
CA ILE A 52 -0.86 20.88 5.37
C ILE A 52 -2.08 21.62 4.85
N ALA A 53 -2.06 21.94 3.57
CA ALA A 53 -3.16 22.67 2.96
C ALA A 53 -4.32 21.73 2.66
N TYR A 54 -5.53 22.25 2.78
CA TYR A 54 -6.75 21.52 2.43
C TYR A 54 -6.69 20.98 0.99
N THR A 55 -6.22 21.84 0.07
CA THR A 55 -6.14 21.46 -1.35
C THR A 55 -5.15 20.31 -1.59
N THR A 56 -4.11 20.21 -0.77
CA THR A 56 -3.16 19.11 -0.86
C THR A 56 -3.84 17.79 -0.51
N VAL A 57 -4.60 17.78 0.57
CA VAL A 57 -5.35 16.58 0.98
C VAL A 57 -6.37 16.20 -0.09
N MET A 58 -7.10 17.20 -0.58
CA MET A 58 -8.10 16.99 -1.63
C MET A 58 -7.48 16.37 -2.88
N THR A 59 -6.34 16.88 -3.31
CA THR A 59 -5.64 16.37 -4.50
C THR A 59 -5.20 14.93 -4.30
N VAL A 60 -4.63 14.62 -3.14
CA VAL A 60 -4.17 13.26 -2.86
C VAL A 60 -5.34 12.28 -2.84
N MET A 61 -6.43 12.65 -2.17
CA MET A 61 -7.61 11.77 -2.10
C MET A 61 -8.24 11.58 -3.47
N SER A 62 -8.25 12.62 -4.28
CA SER A 62 -8.75 12.54 -5.65
C SER A 62 -7.91 11.57 -6.49
N ARG A 63 -6.59 11.63 -6.33
CA ARG A 63 -5.68 10.71 -7.04
C ARG A 63 -5.89 9.27 -6.61
N LEU A 64 -6.08 9.05 -5.31
CA LEU A 64 -6.35 7.70 -4.81
C LEU A 64 -7.66 7.16 -5.38
N SER A 65 -8.65 8.03 -5.52
CA SER A 65 -9.91 7.66 -6.15
C SER A 65 -9.73 7.33 -7.64
N ASP A 66 -8.93 8.14 -8.34
CA ASP A 66 -8.65 7.90 -9.76
C ASP A 66 -7.91 6.57 -9.98
N LYS A 67 -7.08 6.18 -9.03
CA LYS A 67 -6.37 4.90 -9.08
C LYS A 67 -7.26 3.72 -8.71
N GLY A 68 -8.48 3.98 -8.26
CA GLY A 68 -9.41 2.94 -7.86
C GLY A 68 -9.23 2.43 -6.44
N ILE A 69 -8.34 3.02 -5.65
CA ILE A 69 -8.09 2.64 -4.26
C ILE A 69 -9.18 3.17 -3.34
N LEU A 70 -9.70 4.34 -3.66
CA LEU A 70 -10.83 4.93 -2.97
C LEU A 70 -12.02 5.01 -3.91
N GLN A 71 -13.21 4.96 -3.35
CA GLN A 71 -14.42 5.30 -4.08
C GLN A 71 -15.04 6.50 -3.40
N LYS A 72 -15.76 7.30 -4.16
CA LYS A 72 -16.40 8.48 -3.62
C LYS A 72 -17.86 8.52 -3.96
N GLU A 73 -18.66 9.01 -3.03
CA GLU A 73 -20.09 9.19 -3.21
C GLU A 73 -20.43 10.64 -2.94
N ARG A 74 -21.34 11.16 -3.71
CA ARG A 74 -21.77 12.52 -3.50
C ARG A 74 -22.72 12.61 -2.30
N ASP A 75 -22.45 13.59 -1.45
CA ASP A 75 -23.29 13.89 -0.30
C ASP A 75 -23.54 15.40 -0.29
N GLY A 76 -24.64 15.80 -0.93
CA GLY A 76 -24.90 17.22 -1.11
C GLY A 76 -23.86 17.86 -2.00
N LYS A 77 -23.14 18.84 -1.46
CA LYS A 77 -22.09 19.55 -2.19
C LYS A 77 -20.71 18.94 -1.99
N HIS A 78 -20.62 17.92 -1.16
CA HIS A 78 -19.35 17.30 -0.81
C HIS A 78 -19.30 15.86 -1.28
N TYR A 79 -18.14 15.26 -1.16
CA TYR A 79 -17.94 13.85 -1.45
C TYR A 79 -17.51 13.14 -0.16
N LEU A 80 -18.01 11.93 -0.01
CA LEU A 80 -17.55 11.01 1.03
C LEU A 80 -16.72 9.93 0.38
N TYR A 81 -15.62 9.61 1.01
CA TYR A 81 -14.67 8.63 0.47
C TYR A 81 -14.61 7.39 1.36
N SER A 82 -14.43 6.25 0.73
CA SER A 82 -14.20 5.00 1.44
C SER A 82 -13.22 4.16 0.64
N ALA A 83 -12.55 3.23 1.30
CA ALA A 83 -11.60 2.36 0.63
C ALA A 83 -12.34 1.29 -0.16
N THR A 84 -11.83 0.96 -1.34
CA THR A 84 -12.42 -0.10 -2.16
C THR A 84 -11.93 -1.48 -1.75
N ILE A 85 -10.81 -1.53 -1.04
CA ILE A 85 -10.21 -2.76 -0.58
C ILE A 85 -9.72 -2.59 0.85
N THR A 86 -9.53 -3.70 1.56
CA THR A 86 -8.98 -3.65 2.91
C THR A 86 -7.48 -3.39 2.87
N ARG A 87 -6.91 -3.07 4.03
CA ARG A 87 -5.46 -2.88 4.15
C ARG A 87 -4.71 -4.14 3.72
N ASP A 88 -5.17 -5.29 4.16
CA ASP A 88 -4.54 -6.56 3.81
C ASP A 88 -4.62 -6.84 2.32
N GLU A 89 -5.78 -6.62 1.72
CA GLU A 89 -5.96 -6.80 0.28
C GLU A 89 -5.07 -5.86 -0.51
N PHE A 90 -4.96 -4.62 -0.07
CA PHE A 90 -4.10 -3.64 -0.71
C PHE A 90 -2.64 -4.09 -0.67
N SER A 91 -2.19 -4.51 0.51
CA SER A 91 -0.81 -4.97 0.68
C SER A 91 -0.50 -6.19 -0.17
N GLN A 92 -1.43 -7.14 -0.21
CA GLN A 92 -1.25 -8.35 -1.02
C GLN A 92 -1.22 -8.03 -2.51
N THR A 93 -2.10 -7.16 -2.96
CA THR A 93 -2.15 -6.77 -4.37
C THR A 93 -0.88 -6.06 -4.81
N MET A 94 -0.40 -5.13 -3.99
CA MET A 94 0.82 -4.40 -4.31
C MET A 94 2.03 -5.32 -4.32
N LEU A 95 2.10 -6.21 -3.34
CA LEU A 95 3.20 -7.15 -3.24
C LEU A 95 3.22 -8.12 -4.43
N ALA A 96 2.06 -8.65 -4.79
CA ALA A 96 1.95 -9.56 -5.95
C ALA A 96 2.36 -8.85 -7.24
N SER A 97 1.96 -7.60 -7.40
CA SER A 97 2.31 -6.82 -8.58
C SER A 97 3.81 -6.59 -8.67
N MET A 98 4.45 -6.28 -7.53
CA MET A 98 5.89 -6.06 -7.49
C MET A 98 6.66 -7.33 -7.81
N ILE A 99 6.24 -8.45 -7.25
CA ILE A 99 6.89 -9.74 -7.50
C ILE A 99 6.73 -10.15 -8.96
N GLY A 100 5.52 -9.97 -9.51
CA GLY A 100 5.26 -10.29 -10.91
C GLY A 100 6.14 -9.49 -11.85
N GLY A 101 6.28 -8.19 -11.59
CA GLY A 101 7.15 -7.34 -12.40
C GLY A 101 8.61 -7.76 -12.33
N ILE A 102 9.08 -8.09 -11.15
CA ILE A 102 10.47 -8.54 -10.97
C ILE A 102 10.71 -9.84 -11.72
N LYS A 103 9.79 -10.79 -11.61
CA LYS A 103 9.91 -12.08 -12.28
C LYS A 103 9.95 -11.91 -13.80
N ASP A 104 9.08 -11.07 -14.33
CA ASP A 104 8.99 -10.85 -15.78
C ASP A 104 10.24 -10.17 -16.33
N ASP A 105 10.77 -9.18 -15.60
CA ASP A 105 11.88 -8.38 -16.06
C ASP A 105 13.24 -9.05 -15.89
N PHE A 106 13.42 -9.78 -14.80
CA PHE A 106 14.72 -10.29 -14.41
C PHE A 106 14.78 -11.81 -14.28
N GLY A 107 13.64 -12.47 -14.29
CA GLY A 107 13.57 -13.92 -14.31
C GLY A 107 14.12 -14.58 -13.06
N ARG A 108 14.81 -15.69 -13.27
CA ARG A 108 15.29 -16.55 -12.19
C ARG A 108 16.25 -15.88 -11.23
N LYS A 109 17.10 -15.00 -11.74
CA LYS A 109 18.10 -14.33 -10.90
C LYS A 109 17.44 -13.44 -9.86
N ALA A 110 16.40 -12.72 -10.27
CA ALA A 110 15.68 -11.85 -9.34
C ALA A 110 14.93 -12.69 -8.30
N LEU A 111 14.35 -13.80 -8.73
CA LEU A 111 13.65 -14.69 -7.82
C LEU A 111 14.59 -15.27 -6.77
N ALA A 112 15.77 -15.70 -7.20
CA ALA A 112 16.78 -16.24 -6.31
C ALA A 112 17.25 -15.18 -5.30
N PHE A 113 17.50 -13.97 -5.79
CA PHE A 113 17.90 -12.87 -4.92
C PHE A 113 16.83 -12.55 -3.88
N PHE A 114 15.58 -12.57 -4.33
CA PHE A 114 14.45 -12.31 -3.45
C PHE A 114 14.37 -13.34 -2.33
N VAL A 115 14.50 -14.63 -2.70
CA VAL A 115 14.49 -15.71 -1.72
C VAL A 115 15.65 -15.57 -0.75
N ASP A 116 16.84 -15.28 -1.27
CA ASP A 116 18.02 -15.09 -0.41
C ASP A 116 17.80 -13.95 0.59
N SER A 117 17.15 -12.87 0.15
CA SER A 117 16.89 -11.72 1.02
C SER A 117 15.90 -12.03 2.12
N LEU A 118 14.95 -12.92 1.86
CA LEU A 118 13.92 -13.27 2.83
C LEU A 118 14.33 -14.35 3.81
N THR A 119 15.32 -15.16 3.44
CA THR A 119 15.67 -16.38 4.20
C THR A 119 17.03 -16.28 4.84
N GLU A 120 17.25 -15.22 5.60
CA GLU A 120 18.50 -15.03 6.33
C GLU A 120 18.63 -16.00 7.51
N ASP A 121 17.50 -16.49 8.01
CA ASP A 121 17.49 -17.43 9.12
C ASP A 121 16.71 -18.71 8.74
N ASP A 122 16.97 -19.77 9.50
CA ASP A 122 16.35 -21.05 9.23
C ASP A 122 14.85 -21.04 9.47
N GLU A 123 14.40 -20.24 10.41
CA GLU A 123 12.97 -20.16 10.72
C GLU A 123 12.17 -19.63 9.53
N THR A 124 12.66 -18.57 8.91
CA THR A 124 12.00 -18.00 7.75
C THR A 124 12.06 -18.96 6.57
N LEU A 125 13.19 -19.65 6.42
CA LEU A 125 13.34 -20.64 5.35
C LEU A 125 12.35 -21.79 5.53
N ASP A 126 12.20 -22.30 6.75
CA ASP A 126 11.26 -23.37 7.05
C ASP A 126 9.82 -22.94 6.76
N GLU A 127 9.47 -21.71 7.12
CA GLU A 127 8.14 -21.16 6.87
C GLU A 127 7.89 -21.05 5.37
N LEU A 128 8.89 -20.62 4.62
CA LEU A 128 8.76 -20.49 3.17
C LEU A 128 8.54 -21.86 2.53
N GLU A 129 9.29 -22.88 2.98
CA GLU A 129 9.11 -24.24 2.48
C GLU A 129 7.70 -24.74 2.77
N ARG A 130 7.19 -24.49 3.96
CA ARG A 130 5.85 -24.90 4.34
C ARG A 130 4.81 -24.26 3.44
N LEU A 131 4.94 -22.95 3.19
CA LEU A 131 4.01 -22.23 2.34
C LEU A 131 4.04 -22.73 0.89
N ILE A 132 5.22 -23.06 0.41
CA ILE A 132 5.37 -23.62 -0.94
C ILE A 132 4.65 -24.95 -1.04
N GLN A 133 4.81 -25.82 -0.03
CA GLN A 133 4.14 -27.11 -0.03
C GLN A 133 2.62 -26.97 -0.01
N GLU A 134 2.13 -26.03 0.79
CA GLU A 134 0.69 -25.76 0.83
C GLU A 134 0.18 -25.31 -0.54
N LYS A 135 0.94 -24.48 -1.21
CA LYS A 135 0.55 -23.97 -2.52
C LYS A 135 0.52 -25.11 -3.55
N ARG A 136 1.46 -26.00 -3.48
CA ARG A 136 1.50 -27.15 -4.41
C ARG A 136 0.31 -28.08 -4.23
N LYS A 137 -0.16 -28.21 -2.99
CA LYS A 137 -1.34 -29.03 -2.72
C LYS A 137 -2.62 -28.43 -3.28
N GLN A 138 -2.65 -27.10 -3.45
CA GLN A 138 -3.80 -26.41 -4.00
C GLN A 138 -3.88 -26.47 -5.52
N SER A 139 -2.82 -26.89 -6.16
CA SER A 139 -2.72 -26.97 -7.63
C SER A 139 -3.35 -28.22 -8.20
#